data_c079f55f9e11c797e79504b37ac70e0c
#
_entry.id   c079f55f9e11c797e79504b37ac70e0c
#
_cell.length_a   1.000
_cell.length_b   1.000
_cell.length_c   1.000
_cell.angle_alpha   90.00
_cell.angle_beta   90.00
_cell.angle_gamma   90.00
#
_symmetry.space_group_name_H-M   'P 1'
#
loop_
_entity.id
_entity.type
_entity.pdbx_description
1 polymer ?
#
loop_
_entity_poly.entity_id
_entity_poly.type
_entity_poly.pdbx_seq_one_letter_code
_entity_poly.pdbx_strand_id
1 'polypeptide(L)'
;MAPRKPHTKNLDDKERLAKNKCIAQSQKETRKRRKNMDVLVRKVKIQRNKLSSSQREKLERLFLEGKWLYNTALAHDQFDEKFRKNLNHTAEVKLPSGEIEIRDLEVLGGQLQQGILSRIRDNIKGLAALKKKGHKVGSLGFISEMNSIPLVQFNGTHKIRGSKIKIANIPGWMRVRGLNQFTDTDEFSSAVLIRKGKDFYVALTIYRNKDEHSSLATKKFTPDTTIGLDMGVSTSITFSDESSVNARVEESDRLKRLSRKLARQEKGSKAFAQTKELIEKEHQKVVNKRNDAANKVASWALGHEHVFMQDENISSWRKKYSKARGSRSVQYGILGRVKARLVDHPRVTVLKRYVATTATCVCGEKTPHSLDKRTFSCPQCGYSASRDVHAAKNMYRLAIKENIKE
;
A
#
# COMPACT_ATOMS: atom_id res chain seq x y z
N MET A 1 -4.46 -42.86 8.78
CA MET A 1 -4.82 -41.69 9.65
C MET A 1 -3.60 -41.35 10.47
N ALA A 2 -2.99 -40.17 10.29
CA ALA A 2 -1.89 -39.72 11.15
C ALA A 2 -2.45 -39.36 12.54
N PRO A 3 -1.77 -39.73 13.64
CA PRO A 3 -2.26 -39.46 14.99
C PRO A 3 -2.40 -37.95 15.23
N ARG A 4 -3.53 -37.54 15.80
CA ARG A 4 -3.76 -36.15 16.24
C ARG A 4 -2.71 -35.82 17.29
N LYS A 5 -1.90 -34.76 17.02
CA LYS A 5 -1.00 -34.22 18.05
C LYS A 5 -1.81 -33.85 19.32
N PRO A 6 -1.35 -34.25 20.50
CA PRO A 6 -2.09 -33.98 21.74
C PRO A 6 -2.31 -32.47 21.92
N HIS A 7 -3.51 -32.13 22.39
CA HIS A 7 -3.87 -30.75 22.73
C HIS A 7 -2.94 -30.25 23.84
N THR A 8 -2.43 -29.02 23.73
CA THR A 8 -1.51 -28.36 24.67
C THR A 8 -2.09 -28.18 26.12
N LYS A 9 -3.32 -28.61 26.36
CA LYS A 9 -3.97 -28.51 27.68
C LYS A 9 -3.43 -29.53 28.71
N ASN A 10 -2.73 -30.57 28.30
CA ASN A 10 -2.24 -31.66 29.17
C ASN A 10 -0.71 -31.67 29.33
N LEU A 11 -0.02 -30.56 29.06
CA LEU A 11 1.42 -30.47 29.30
C LEU A 11 1.65 -30.03 30.74
N ASP A 12 2.56 -30.72 31.44
CA ASP A 12 3.09 -30.28 32.72
C ASP A 12 3.71 -28.86 32.61
N ASP A 13 3.74 -28.11 33.69
CA ASP A 13 4.26 -26.73 33.70
C ASP A 13 5.72 -26.66 33.25
N LYS A 14 6.55 -27.68 33.53
CA LYS A 14 7.93 -27.79 33.03
C LYS A 14 7.98 -27.97 31.52
N GLU A 15 7.15 -28.85 30.97
CA GLU A 15 7.06 -29.08 29.53
C GLU A 15 6.54 -27.83 28.80
N ARG A 16 5.58 -27.12 29.41
CA ARG A 16 5.03 -25.86 28.88
C ARG A 16 6.09 -24.76 28.86
N LEU A 17 6.91 -24.62 29.90
CA LEU A 17 8.03 -23.68 29.98
C LEU A 17 9.12 -24.03 28.96
N ALA A 18 9.48 -25.30 28.82
CA ALA A 18 10.46 -25.75 27.81
C ALA A 18 9.97 -25.44 26.40
N LYS A 19 8.72 -25.76 26.09
CA LYS A 19 8.12 -25.42 24.79
C LYS A 19 8.09 -23.93 24.52
N ASN A 20 7.76 -23.10 25.51
CA ASN A 20 7.77 -21.65 25.36
C ASN A 20 9.18 -21.10 25.11
N LYS A 21 10.23 -21.66 25.78
CA LYS A 21 11.63 -21.32 25.51
C LYS A 21 12.03 -21.66 24.06
N CYS A 22 11.69 -22.86 23.57
CA CYS A 22 11.94 -23.25 22.19
C CYS A 22 11.26 -22.32 21.18
N ILE A 23 10.00 -21.93 21.44
CA ILE A 23 9.25 -20.99 20.58
C ILE A 23 9.94 -19.61 20.59
N ALA A 24 10.33 -19.11 21.77
CA ALA A 24 11.01 -17.83 21.90
C ALA A 24 12.36 -17.82 21.17
N GLN A 25 13.14 -18.90 21.27
CA GLN A 25 14.42 -19.08 20.57
C GLN A 25 14.20 -19.09 19.04
N SER A 26 13.28 -19.89 18.53
CA SER A 26 12.95 -19.97 17.11
C SER A 26 12.47 -18.60 16.55
N GLN A 27 11.69 -17.86 17.33
CA GLN A 27 11.28 -16.48 16.95
C GLN A 27 12.47 -15.52 16.90
N LYS A 28 13.44 -15.63 17.84
CA LYS A 28 14.64 -14.81 17.86
C LYS A 28 15.51 -15.08 16.64
N GLU A 29 15.71 -16.34 16.27
CA GLU A 29 16.47 -16.76 15.09
C GLU A 29 15.79 -16.29 13.80
N THR A 30 14.47 -16.45 13.70
CA THR A 30 13.70 -15.95 12.56
C THR A 30 13.84 -14.42 12.41
N ARG A 31 13.77 -13.67 13.51
CA ARG A 31 13.96 -12.21 13.47
C ARG A 31 15.37 -11.83 13.03
N LYS A 32 16.41 -12.56 13.49
CA LYS A 32 17.81 -12.34 13.10
C LYS A 32 18.01 -12.57 11.59
N ARG A 33 17.50 -13.70 11.08
CA ARG A 33 17.57 -14.04 9.65
C ARG A 33 16.86 -12.98 8.79
N ARG A 34 15.63 -12.61 9.14
CA ARG A 34 14.81 -11.65 8.39
C ARG A 34 15.35 -10.22 8.36
N LYS A 35 16.27 -9.86 9.26
CA LYS A 35 16.94 -8.54 9.24
C LYS A 35 17.68 -8.26 7.92
N ASN A 36 18.20 -9.30 7.30
CA ASN A 36 18.98 -9.21 6.06
C ASN A 36 18.16 -9.53 4.81
N MET A 37 16.83 -9.65 4.93
CA MET A 37 15.92 -9.94 3.82
C MET A 37 15.11 -8.69 3.44
N ASP A 38 14.73 -8.61 2.18
CA ASP A 38 13.79 -7.61 1.70
C ASP A 38 12.36 -7.99 2.07
N VAL A 39 11.59 -7.01 2.53
CA VAL A 39 10.18 -7.18 2.85
C VAL A 39 9.33 -6.71 1.68
N LEU A 40 8.64 -7.64 1.05
CA LEU A 40 7.78 -7.34 -0.09
C LEU A 40 6.32 -7.65 0.23
N VAL A 41 5.41 -6.83 -0.28
CA VAL A 41 3.97 -7.09 -0.20
C VAL A 41 3.42 -7.33 -1.59
N ARG A 42 2.87 -8.52 -1.81
CA ARG A 42 2.27 -8.91 -3.09
C ARG A 42 0.79 -9.19 -2.91
N LYS A 43 -0.02 -8.66 -3.82
CA LYS A 43 -1.48 -8.78 -3.76
C LYS A 43 -1.96 -9.84 -4.74
N VAL A 44 -2.72 -10.81 -4.23
CA VAL A 44 -3.41 -11.82 -5.01
C VAL A 44 -4.92 -11.58 -4.99
N LYS A 45 -5.62 -11.92 -6.07
CA LYS A 45 -7.08 -11.77 -6.18
C LYS A 45 -7.76 -13.13 -5.99
N ILE A 46 -8.71 -13.23 -5.06
CA ILE A 46 -9.58 -14.40 -4.91
C ILE A 46 -10.54 -14.43 -6.11
N GLN A 47 -10.65 -15.58 -6.78
CA GLN A 47 -11.51 -15.75 -7.95
C GLN A 47 -12.95 -15.90 -7.49
N ARG A 48 -13.70 -14.80 -7.46
CA ARG A 48 -15.08 -14.73 -6.97
C ARG A 48 -16.02 -15.74 -7.64
N ASN A 49 -15.87 -15.94 -8.95
CA ASN A 49 -16.69 -16.90 -9.73
C ASN A 49 -16.43 -18.36 -9.39
N LYS A 50 -15.37 -18.65 -8.64
CA LYS A 50 -15.00 -20.00 -8.15
C LYS A 50 -15.25 -20.17 -6.64
N LEU A 51 -15.85 -19.19 -5.98
CA LEU A 51 -16.27 -19.29 -4.58
C LEU A 51 -17.62 -20.00 -4.49
N SER A 52 -17.74 -20.95 -3.54
CA SER A 52 -19.05 -21.51 -3.16
C SER A 52 -19.90 -20.46 -2.45
N SER A 53 -21.22 -20.69 -2.36
CA SER A 53 -22.12 -19.80 -1.63
C SER A 53 -21.69 -19.66 -0.16
N SER A 54 -21.37 -20.76 0.51
CA SER A 54 -20.89 -20.76 1.90
C SER A 54 -19.56 -20.01 2.08
N GLN A 55 -18.61 -20.13 1.14
CA GLN A 55 -17.37 -19.35 1.20
C GLN A 55 -17.63 -17.88 1.07
N ARG A 56 -18.53 -17.47 0.19
CA ARG A 56 -18.89 -16.06 -0.04
C ARG A 56 -19.58 -15.49 1.18
N GLU A 57 -20.57 -16.18 1.70
CA GLU A 57 -21.32 -15.78 2.89
C GLU A 57 -20.39 -15.60 4.10
N LYS A 58 -19.54 -16.61 4.38
CA LYS A 58 -18.59 -16.53 5.49
C LYS A 58 -17.52 -15.44 5.31
N LEU A 59 -17.09 -15.15 4.09
CA LEU A 59 -16.21 -14.01 3.83
C LEU A 59 -16.90 -12.68 4.14
N GLU A 60 -18.14 -12.47 3.69
CA GLU A 60 -18.89 -11.26 4.01
C GLU A 60 -19.17 -11.14 5.52
N ARG A 61 -19.57 -12.25 6.15
CA ARG A 61 -19.79 -12.32 7.60
C ARG A 61 -18.53 -11.97 8.38
N LEU A 62 -17.37 -12.42 7.94
CA LEU A 62 -16.08 -12.13 8.56
C LEU A 62 -15.79 -10.61 8.62
N PHE A 63 -16.07 -9.86 7.55
CA PHE A 63 -15.92 -8.41 7.54
C PHE A 63 -16.96 -7.70 8.42
N LEU A 64 -18.17 -8.22 8.47
CA LEU A 64 -19.25 -7.70 9.30
C LEU A 64 -18.90 -7.85 10.79
N GLU A 65 -18.51 -9.05 11.22
CA GLU A 65 -18.07 -9.33 12.58
C GLU A 65 -16.83 -8.54 12.98
N GLY A 66 -15.88 -8.38 12.03
CA GLY A 66 -14.70 -7.53 12.24
C GLY A 66 -15.07 -6.07 12.51
N LYS A 67 -16.09 -5.53 11.83
CA LYS A 67 -16.63 -4.19 12.12
C LYS A 67 -17.24 -4.14 13.52
N TRP A 68 -18.03 -5.11 13.89
CA TRP A 68 -18.65 -5.16 15.22
C TRP A 68 -17.59 -5.16 16.32
N LEU A 69 -16.62 -6.09 16.26
CA LEU A 69 -15.51 -6.15 17.21
C LEU A 69 -14.73 -4.84 17.30
N TYR A 70 -14.40 -4.23 16.15
CA TYR A 70 -13.66 -2.97 16.13
C TYR A 70 -14.42 -1.85 16.85
N ASN A 71 -15.72 -1.71 16.56
CA ASN A 71 -16.54 -0.67 17.17
C ASN A 71 -16.79 -0.92 18.67
N THR A 72 -17.03 -2.18 19.09
CA THR A 72 -17.16 -2.56 20.50
C THR A 72 -15.87 -2.24 21.25
N ALA A 73 -14.73 -2.68 20.73
CA ALA A 73 -13.44 -2.44 21.37
C ALA A 73 -13.12 -0.94 21.51
N LEU A 74 -13.52 -0.13 20.51
CA LEU A 74 -13.33 1.31 20.57
C LEU A 74 -14.29 2.00 21.54
N ALA A 75 -15.54 1.52 21.66
CA ALA A 75 -16.54 2.07 22.59
C ALA A 75 -16.14 1.91 24.04
N HIS A 76 -15.45 0.81 24.38
CA HIS A 76 -15.08 0.47 25.76
C HIS A 76 -13.58 0.63 26.05
N ASP A 77 -12.80 1.25 25.16
CA ASP A 77 -11.33 1.34 25.24
C ASP A 77 -10.65 -0.03 25.48
N GLN A 78 -11.28 -1.11 25.03
CA GLN A 78 -10.93 -2.50 25.33
C GLN A 78 -10.10 -3.13 24.23
N PHE A 79 -8.89 -2.64 24.01
CA PHE A 79 -7.95 -3.16 23.01
C PHE A 79 -6.60 -3.57 23.60
N ASP A 80 -6.50 -3.66 24.93
CA ASP A 80 -5.32 -4.12 25.67
C ASP A 80 -5.20 -5.66 25.71
N GLU A 81 -4.12 -6.16 26.33
CA GLU A 81 -3.92 -7.62 26.45
C GLU A 81 -4.85 -8.29 27.43
N LYS A 82 -5.37 -7.55 28.43
CA LYS A 82 -6.30 -8.08 29.45
C LYS A 82 -7.67 -8.34 28.79
N PHE A 83 -8.15 -7.41 27.98
CA PHE A 83 -9.37 -7.60 27.21
C PHE A 83 -9.30 -8.81 26.28
N ARG A 84 -8.14 -9.05 25.67
CA ARG A 84 -7.90 -10.23 24.83
C ARG A 84 -8.14 -11.57 25.52
N LYS A 85 -7.91 -11.66 26.83
CA LYS A 85 -8.15 -12.88 27.62
C LYS A 85 -9.64 -13.11 27.93
N ASN A 86 -10.40 -12.04 27.98
CA ASN A 86 -11.82 -12.02 28.35
C ASN A 86 -12.75 -11.84 27.14
N LEU A 87 -12.25 -11.99 25.91
CA LEU A 87 -13.08 -11.95 24.70
C LEU A 87 -14.14 -13.07 24.76
N ASN A 88 -15.29 -12.71 25.25
CA ASN A 88 -16.53 -13.48 25.11
C ASN A 88 -16.94 -13.39 23.65
N HIS A 89 -16.62 -14.24 22.79
CA HIS A 89 -16.97 -14.36 21.36
C HIS A 89 -18.19 -13.54 20.86
N THR A 90 -18.50 -12.41 21.49
CA THR A 90 -19.64 -11.53 21.28
C THR A 90 -19.19 -10.11 21.01
N ALA A 91 -20.01 -9.33 20.36
CA ALA A 91 -19.80 -7.90 20.15
C ALA A 91 -21.13 -7.13 20.30
N GLU A 92 -21.04 -5.90 20.81
CA GLU A 92 -22.15 -4.98 20.91
C GLU A 92 -22.41 -4.28 19.58
N VAL A 93 -23.62 -4.32 19.11
CA VAL A 93 -24.04 -3.74 17.84
C VAL A 93 -25.13 -2.71 18.08
N LYS A 94 -24.83 -1.44 17.80
CA LYS A 94 -25.84 -0.38 17.84
C LYS A 94 -26.72 -0.50 16.61
N LEU A 95 -28.01 -0.67 16.83
CA LEU A 95 -29.06 -0.73 15.81
C LEU A 95 -29.43 0.68 15.30
N PRO A 96 -30.09 0.80 14.16
CA PRO A 96 -30.63 2.09 13.67
C PRO A 96 -31.64 2.73 14.67
N SER A 97 -32.33 1.93 15.49
CA SER A 97 -33.19 2.40 16.57
C SER A 97 -32.44 3.09 17.71
N GLY A 98 -31.11 2.90 17.80
CA GLY A 98 -30.26 3.38 18.89
C GLY A 98 -30.02 2.32 19.99
N GLU A 99 -30.76 1.23 19.97
CA GLU A 99 -30.60 0.09 20.91
C GLU A 99 -29.28 -0.65 20.67
N ILE A 100 -28.78 -1.27 21.73
CA ILE A 100 -27.56 -2.12 21.69
C ILE A 100 -27.99 -3.58 21.73
N GLU A 101 -27.58 -4.34 20.73
CA GLU A 101 -27.78 -5.79 20.64
C GLU A 101 -26.44 -6.51 20.78
N ILE A 102 -26.40 -7.57 21.58
CA ILE A 102 -25.22 -8.44 21.70
C ILE A 102 -25.31 -9.53 20.62
N ARG A 103 -24.26 -9.67 19.79
CA ARG A 103 -24.20 -10.64 18.69
C ARG A 103 -22.96 -11.50 18.79
N ASP A 104 -23.12 -12.78 18.46
CA ASP A 104 -22.02 -13.75 18.44
C ASP A 104 -21.09 -13.54 17.25
N LEU A 105 -19.77 -13.73 17.50
CA LEU A 105 -18.72 -13.74 16.48
C LEU A 105 -18.46 -15.20 16.06
N GLU A 106 -19.16 -15.67 15.06
CA GLU A 106 -19.16 -17.07 14.62
C GLU A 106 -17.95 -17.40 13.73
N VAL A 107 -17.57 -16.48 12.86
CA VAL A 107 -16.54 -16.67 11.85
C VAL A 107 -15.22 -16.03 12.22
N LEU A 108 -15.27 -14.94 12.98
CA LEU A 108 -14.09 -14.19 13.40
C LEU A 108 -13.37 -14.89 14.56
N GLY A 109 -12.50 -15.85 14.25
CA GLY A 109 -11.72 -16.60 15.26
C GLY A 109 -10.72 -15.74 16.04
N GLY A 110 -10.30 -16.22 17.21
CA GLY A 110 -9.48 -15.48 18.18
C GLY A 110 -8.18 -14.86 17.64
N GLN A 111 -7.46 -15.53 16.73
CA GLN A 111 -6.26 -14.94 16.10
C GLN A 111 -6.60 -13.74 15.19
N LEU A 112 -7.73 -13.76 14.49
CA LEU A 112 -8.18 -12.65 13.64
C LEU A 112 -8.65 -11.48 14.50
N GLN A 113 -9.36 -11.78 15.62
CA GLN A 113 -9.76 -10.80 16.64
C GLN A 113 -8.52 -10.09 17.20
N GLN A 114 -7.50 -10.85 17.63
CA GLN A 114 -6.23 -10.31 18.11
C GLN A 114 -5.56 -9.39 17.08
N GLY A 115 -5.62 -9.75 15.79
CA GLY A 115 -5.10 -8.94 14.71
C GLY A 115 -5.82 -7.58 14.59
N ILE A 116 -7.14 -7.54 14.73
CA ILE A 116 -7.93 -6.31 14.72
C ILE A 116 -7.59 -5.43 15.92
N LEU A 117 -7.56 -6.00 17.13
CA LEU A 117 -7.24 -5.27 18.34
C LEU A 117 -5.81 -4.73 18.35
N SER A 118 -4.84 -5.51 17.85
CA SER A 118 -3.46 -5.06 17.68
C SER A 118 -3.38 -3.87 16.71
N ARG A 119 -4.13 -3.89 15.61
CA ARG A 119 -4.20 -2.78 14.67
C ARG A 119 -4.75 -1.50 15.31
N ILE A 120 -5.77 -1.59 16.18
CA ILE A 120 -6.28 -0.42 16.93
C ILE A 120 -5.15 0.18 17.77
N ARG A 121 -4.46 -0.63 18.55
CA ARG A 121 -3.32 -0.18 19.38
C ARG A 121 -2.20 0.45 18.56
N ASP A 122 -1.84 -0.16 17.43
CA ASP A 122 -0.77 0.34 16.56
C ASP A 122 -1.16 1.68 15.93
N ASN A 123 -2.43 1.85 15.55
CA ASN A 123 -2.96 3.12 15.05
C ASN A 123 -2.90 4.20 16.14
N ILE A 124 -3.28 3.91 17.38
CA ILE A 124 -3.19 4.85 18.51
C ILE A 124 -1.73 5.24 18.77
N LYS A 125 -0.81 4.27 18.81
CA LYS A 125 0.63 4.55 18.94
C LYS A 125 1.15 5.43 17.78
N GLY A 126 0.70 5.15 16.55
CA GLY A 126 1.04 5.96 15.38
C GLY A 126 0.55 7.41 15.50
N LEU A 127 -0.70 7.61 15.94
CA LEU A 127 -1.25 8.94 16.19
C LEU A 127 -0.48 9.68 17.31
N ALA A 128 -0.15 8.99 18.41
CA ALA A 128 0.65 9.54 19.49
C ALA A 128 2.05 9.97 19.01
N ALA A 129 2.70 9.16 18.18
CA ALA A 129 4.00 9.50 17.60
C ALA A 129 3.92 10.72 16.66
N LEU A 130 2.86 10.85 15.87
CA LEU A 130 2.62 12.03 15.03
C LEU A 130 2.36 13.27 15.88
N LYS A 131 1.58 13.16 16.96
CA LYS A 131 1.34 14.24 17.91
C LYS A 131 2.65 14.75 18.54
N LYS A 132 3.53 13.82 18.97
CA LYS A 132 4.87 14.17 19.49
C LYS A 132 5.74 14.94 18.48
N LYS A 133 5.54 14.71 17.18
CA LYS A 133 6.21 15.44 16.10
C LYS A 133 5.52 16.78 15.72
N GLY A 134 4.58 17.26 16.53
CA GLY A 134 3.88 18.54 16.32
C GLY A 134 2.75 18.50 15.28
N HIS A 135 2.35 17.32 14.80
CA HIS A 135 1.22 17.22 13.88
C HIS A 135 -0.12 17.32 14.61
N LYS A 136 -1.09 18.03 14.04
CA LYS A 136 -2.48 17.93 14.49
C LYS A 136 -3.03 16.55 14.13
N VAL A 137 -3.44 15.79 15.12
CA VAL A 137 -4.01 14.45 14.95
C VAL A 137 -5.42 14.40 15.53
N GLY A 138 -6.30 13.63 14.86
CA GLY A 138 -7.62 13.30 15.39
C GLY A 138 -7.60 12.03 16.25
N SER A 139 -8.75 11.62 16.73
CA SER A 139 -8.99 10.33 17.38
C SER A 139 -9.41 9.27 16.38
N LEU A 140 -9.36 7.99 16.77
CA LEU A 140 -9.98 6.92 16.01
C LEU A 140 -11.51 7.04 16.13
N GLY A 141 -12.21 6.89 15.01
CA GLY A 141 -13.67 6.91 14.96
C GLY A 141 -14.27 5.52 14.70
N PHE A 142 -15.55 5.38 14.99
CA PHE A 142 -16.34 4.21 14.59
C PHE A 142 -16.37 4.06 13.08
N ILE A 143 -16.36 2.82 12.62
CA ILE A 143 -16.38 2.50 11.20
C ILE A 143 -17.77 2.00 10.77
N SER A 144 -18.25 2.47 9.63
CA SER A 144 -19.48 1.96 9.00
C SER A 144 -19.25 0.63 8.27
N GLU A 145 -18.04 0.44 7.71
CA GLU A 145 -17.64 -0.76 7.00
C GLU A 145 -16.19 -1.12 7.31
N MET A 146 -15.91 -2.41 7.51
CA MET A 146 -14.56 -2.92 7.55
C MET A 146 -14.17 -3.45 6.16
N ASN A 147 -13.06 -2.98 5.61
CA ASN A 147 -12.58 -3.37 4.29
C ASN A 147 -11.26 -4.12 4.31
N SER A 148 -10.68 -4.36 5.49
CA SER A 148 -9.45 -5.12 5.63
C SER A 148 -9.35 -5.83 6.97
N ILE A 149 -8.96 -7.11 6.96
CA ILE A 149 -8.78 -7.95 8.15
C ILE A 149 -7.35 -8.48 8.18
N PRO A 150 -6.61 -8.29 9.30
CA PRO A 150 -5.27 -8.84 9.44
C PRO A 150 -5.29 -10.36 9.54
N LEU A 151 -4.42 -11.01 8.79
CA LEU A 151 -4.12 -12.44 8.87
C LEU A 151 -2.71 -12.57 9.46
N VAL A 152 -2.63 -12.65 10.79
CA VAL A 152 -1.39 -12.37 11.54
C VAL A 152 -0.31 -13.44 11.39
N GLN A 153 -0.69 -14.68 11.05
CA GLN A 153 0.24 -15.81 11.06
C GLN A 153 0.04 -16.73 9.85
N PHE A 154 1.11 -16.91 9.08
CA PHE A 154 1.15 -17.95 8.05
C PHE A 154 1.03 -19.35 8.68
N ASN A 155 0.35 -20.26 8.02
CA ASN A 155 -0.06 -21.59 8.52
C ASN A 155 -1.02 -21.60 9.70
N GLY A 156 -1.26 -20.47 10.36
CA GLY A 156 -2.31 -20.29 11.38
C GLY A 156 -3.57 -19.69 10.77
N THR A 157 -3.54 -18.38 10.46
CA THR A 157 -4.71 -17.66 9.94
C THR A 157 -4.91 -17.82 8.44
N HIS A 158 -3.87 -18.15 7.69
CA HIS A 158 -3.94 -18.43 6.26
C HIS A 158 -2.87 -19.43 5.82
N LYS A 159 -3.16 -20.13 4.74
CA LYS A 159 -2.27 -21.14 4.11
C LYS A 159 -2.35 -21.01 2.60
N ILE A 160 -1.24 -21.33 1.92
CA ILE A 160 -1.16 -21.35 0.46
C ILE A 160 -0.80 -22.76 0.00
N ARG A 161 -1.44 -23.22 -1.07
CA ARG A 161 -1.13 -24.51 -1.72
C ARG A 161 -1.39 -24.39 -3.21
N GLY A 162 -0.34 -24.46 -4.02
CA GLY A 162 -0.42 -24.23 -5.47
C GLY A 162 -1.14 -22.91 -5.78
N SER A 163 -2.16 -22.91 -6.58
CA SER A 163 -2.95 -21.73 -6.98
C SER A 163 -4.10 -21.39 -6.02
N LYS A 164 -4.08 -21.88 -4.78
CA LYS A 164 -5.18 -21.77 -3.83
C LYS A 164 -4.72 -21.18 -2.49
N ILE A 165 -5.63 -20.49 -1.82
CA ILE A 165 -5.47 -20.01 -0.44
C ILE A 165 -6.58 -20.56 0.45
N LYS A 166 -6.24 -20.86 1.69
CA LYS A 166 -7.19 -21.16 2.77
C LYS A 166 -7.06 -20.09 3.84
N ILE A 167 -8.19 -19.57 4.32
CA ILE A 167 -8.28 -18.61 5.41
C ILE A 167 -8.97 -19.29 6.57
N ALA A 168 -8.52 -19.04 7.79
CA ALA A 168 -9.10 -19.62 9.00
C ALA A 168 -10.61 -19.37 9.06
N ASN A 169 -11.37 -20.38 9.48
CA ASN A 169 -12.83 -20.38 9.59
C ASN A 169 -13.61 -20.23 8.28
N ILE A 170 -12.94 -20.10 7.13
CA ILE A 170 -13.56 -20.19 5.82
C ILE A 170 -13.41 -21.63 5.30
N PRO A 171 -14.50 -22.29 4.86
CA PRO A 171 -14.44 -23.68 4.43
C PRO A 171 -13.65 -23.85 3.14
N GLY A 172 -12.87 -24.93 3.08
CA GLY A 172 -12.16 -25.37 1.88
C GLY A 172 -11.05 -24.42 1.41
N TRP A 173 -10.61 -24.64 0.17
CA TRP A 173 -9.57 -23.88 -0.51
C TRP A 173 -10.18 -22.97 -1.57
N MET A 174 -9.76 -21.72 -1.62
CA MET A 174 -10.23 -20.71 -2.57
C MET A 174 -9.17 -20.51 -3.66
N ARG A 175 -9.56 -20.53 -4.93
CA ARG A 175 -8.65 -20.23 -6.05
C ARG A 175 -8.30 -18.75 -6.07
N VAL A 176 -7.01 -18.44 -6.31
CA VAL A 176 -6.51 -17.08 -6.43
C VAL A 176 -5.74 -16.88 -7.73
N ARG A 177 -5.61 -15.62 -8.16
CA ARG A 177 -4.76 -15.19 -9.26
C ARG A 177 -3.63 -14.33 -8.73
N GLY A 178 -2.42 -14.45 -9.31
CA GLY A 178 -1.26 -13.65 -8.96
C GLY A 178 -0.27 -14.36 -8.04
N LEU A 179 -0.36 -15.69 -7.86
CA LEU A 179 0.65 -16.45 -7.11
C LEU A 179 1.94 -16.71 -7.91
N ASN A 180 1.93 -16.48 -9.22
CA ASN A 180 3.12 -16.53 -10.07
C ASN A 180 4.15 -15.42 -9.83
N GLN A 181 3.84 -14.43 -8.95
CA GLN A 181 4.79 -13.39 -8.52
C GLN A 181 5.71 -13.83 -7.37
N PHE A 182 5.48 -15.03 -6.84
CA PHE A 182 6.28 -15.60 -5.76
C PHE A 182 7.26 -16.62 -6.31
N THR A 183 8.42 -16.71 -5.66
CA THR A 183 9.44 -17.71 -5.93
C THR A 183 9.41 -18.77 -4.83
N ASP A 184 10.03 -19.91 -5.06
CA ASP A 184 10.10 -20.99 -4.06
C ASP A 184 10.97 -20.60 -2.84
N THR A 185 11.83 -19.59 -2.99
CA THR A 185 12.68 -19.03 -1.93
C THR A 185 11.96 -18.00 -1.06
N ASP A 186 10.76 -17.54 -1.44
CA ASP A 186 10.02 -16.55 -0.67
C ASP A 186 9.49 -17.13 0.65
N GLU A 187 9.80 -16.46 1.74
CA GLU A 187 9.29 -16.81 3.06
C GLU A 187 7.99 -16.04 3.36
N PHE A 188 6.86 -16.74 3.42
CA PHE A 188 5.58 -16.13 3.76
C PHE A 188 5.47 -15.76 5.24
N SER A 189 4.81 -14.64 5.52
CA SER A 189 4.59 -14.14 6.89
C SER A 189 3.12 -13.78 7.12
N SER A 190 2.85 -12.57 7.61
CA SER A 190 1.48 -12.07 7.76
C SER A 190 0.84 -11.73 6.42
N ALA A 191 -0.48 -11.59 6.43
CA ALA A 191 -1.22 -11.12 5.28
C ALA A 191 -2.36 -10.19 5.71
N VAL A 192 -3.01 -9.55 4.75
CA VAL A 192 -4.22 -8.77 4.96
C VAL A 192 -5.27 -9.22 3.95
N LEU A 193 -6.41 -9.69 4.43
CA LEU A 193 -7.58 -9.91 3.60
C LEU A 193 -8.26 -8.57 3.34
N ILE A 194 -8.50 -8.24 2.07
CA ILE A 194 -9.03 -6.94 1.64
C ILE A 194 -10.29 -7.16 0.82
N ARG A 195 -11.36 -6.41 1.16
CA ARG A 195 -12.58 -6.31 0.36
C ARG A 195 -12.55 -5.01 -0.45
N LYS A 196 -12.88 -5.09 -1.74
CA LYS A 196 -13.08 -3.93 -2.61
C LYS A 196 -14.36 -4.14 -3.42
N GLY A 197 -15.42 -3.47 -3.04
CA GLY A 197 -16.75 -3.76 -3.56
C GLY A 197 -17.10 -5.23 -3.34
N LYS A 198 -17.37 -5.95 -4.41
CA LYS A 198 -17.68 -7.39 -4.37
C LYS A 198 -16.46 -8.32 -4.51
N ASP A 199 -15.26 -7.77 -4.72
CA ASP A 199 -14.04 -8.54 -4.93
C ASP A 199 -13.20 -8.66 -3.63
N PHE A 200 -12.57 -9.82 -3.46
CA PHE A 200 -11.67 -10.10 -2.36
C PHE A 200 -10.24 -10.26 -2.85
N TYR A 201 -9.30 -9.71 -2.08
CA TYR A 201 -7.87 -9.77 -2.32
C TYR A 201 -7.15 -10.18 -1.04
N VAL A 202 -5.98 -10.78 -1.19
CA VAL A 202 -5.09 -11.02 -0.06
C VAL A 202 -3.75 -10.36 -0.38
N ALA A 203 -3.34 -9.42 0.46
CA ALA A 203 -2.00 -8.83 0.40
C ALA A 203 -1.10 -9.70 1.29
N LEU A 204 -0.18 -10.42 0.68
CA LEU A 204 0.75 -11.34 1.32
C LEU A 204 2.07 -10.63 1.57
N THR A 205 2.55 -10.64 2.80
CA THR A 205 3.88 -10.18 3.16
C THR A 205 4.85 -11.35 3.03
N ILE A 206 5.92 -11.15 2.29
CA ILE A 206 6.99 -12.11 2.09
C ILE A 206 8.35 -11.50 2.44
N TYR A 207 9.28 -12.36 2.80
CA TYR A 207 10.69 -12.04 2.95
C TYR A 207 11.45 -12.74 1.83
N ARG A 208 12.32 -12.00 1.15
CA ARG A 208 13.17 -12.46 0.04
C ARG A 208 14.63 -12.11 0.31
N ASN A 209 15.55 -12.99 -0.03
CA ASN A 209 16.97 -12.73 0.15
C ASN A 209 17.42 -11.52 -0.69
N LYS A 210 18.26 -10.65 -0.09
CA LYS A 210 18.82 -9.47 -0.77
C LYS A 210 19.75 -9.82 -1.93
N ASP A 211 20.40 -10.97 -1.87
CA ASP A 211 21.43 -11.37 -2.84
C ASP A 211 20.91 -11.56 -4.26
N GLU A 212 19.62 -11.81 -4.44
CA GLU A 212 18.99 -11.87 -5.77
C GLU A 212 18.87 -10.48 -6.46
N HIS A 213 19.08 -9.39 -5.71
CA HIS A 213 19.01 -8.00 -6.22
C HIS A 213 20.35 -7.24 -6.14
N SER A 214 21.34 -7.73 -5.36
CA SER A 214 22.59 -7.00 -5.08
C SER A 214 23.57 -6.96 -6.25
N SER A 215 23.41 -7.80 -7.27
CA SER A 215 24.24 -7.78 -8.47
C SER A 215 24.16 -6.49 -9.31
N LEU A 216 23.24 -5.58 -8.95
CA LEU A 216 23.02 -4.31 -9.63
C LEU A 216 23.75 -3.12 -9.02
N ALA A 217 24.29 -3.25 -7.80
CA ALA A 217 24.87 -2.14 -7.05
C ALA A 217 26.29 -1.73 -7.47
N THR A 218 26.95 -2.49 -8.34
CA THR A 218 28.39 -2.27 -8.69
C THR A 218 28.64 -1.89 -10.16
N LYS A 219 27.59 -1.69 -10.97
CA LYS A 219 27.79 -1.29 -12.37
C LYS A 219 28.12 0.20 -12.49
N LYS A 220 29.18 0.52 -13.25
CA LYS A 220 29.41 1.89 -13.73
C LYS A 220 28.29 2.26 -14.70
N PHE A 221 27.48 3.23 -14.34
CA PHE A 221 26.40 3.74 -15.18
C PHE A 221 26.95 4.74 -16.20
N THR A 222 26.50 4.65 -17.42
CA THR A 222 26.78 5.63 -18.48
C THR A 222 25.54 6.45 -18.81
N PRO A 223 25.65 7.66 -19.36
CA PRO A 223 24.49 8.44 -19.77
C PRO A 223 23.56 7.69 -20.74
N ASP A 224 24.12 6.86 -21.62
CA ASP A 224 23.38 6.15 -22.67
C ASP A 224 22.57 4.96 -22.11
N THR A 225 22.98 4.40 -20.98
CA THR A 225 22.28 3.26 -20.35
C THR A 225 21.37 3.67 -19.22
N THR A 226 21.40 4.95 -18.82
CA THR A 226 20.63 5.48 -17.71
C THR A 226 19.57 6.47 -18.14
N ILE A 227 18.55 6.68 -17.30
CA ILE A 227 17.50 7.66 -17.56
C ILE A 227 17.29 8.58 -16.35
N GLY A 228 17.28 9.87 -16.55
CA GLY A 228 16.86 10.87 -15.59
C GLY A 228 15.37 11.17 -15.73
N LEU A 229 14.67 11.37 -14.62
CA LEU A 229 13.22 11.55 -14.58
C LEU A 229 12.87 12.79 -13.76
N ASP A 230 12.34 13.82 -14.42
CA ASP A 230 11.78 15.02 -13.77
C ASP A 230 10.26 14.94 -13.70
N MET A 231 9.69 15.30 -12.53
CA MET A 231 8.26 15.28 -12.27
C MET A 231 7.69 16.70 -12.23
N GLY A 232 6.69 16.97 -13.06
CA GLY A 232 6.07 18.28 -13.18
C GLY A 232 4.55 18.30 -13.09
N VAL A 233 3.97 19.50 -12.94
CA VAL A 233 2.52 19.71 -12.92
C VAL A 233 1.96 19.91 -14.34
N SER A 234 2.69 20.60 -15.21
CA SER A 234 2.29 20.84 -16.63
C SER A 234 2.50 19.61 -17.49
N THR A 235 3.73 19.15 -17.56
CA THR A 235 4.12 17.84 -18.11
C THR A 235 4.30 16.90 -16.92
N SER A 236 3.59 15.77 -16.93
CA SER A 236 3.61 14.90 -15.74
C SER A 236 5.01 14.33 -15.47
N ILE A 237 5.70 13.89 -16.50
CA ILE A 237 7.06 13.34 -16.41
C ILE A 237 7.82 13.70 -17.69
N THR A 238 9.02 14.22 -17.53
CA THR A 238 9.99 14.46 -18.60
C THR A 238 11.22 13.62 -18.34
N PHE A 239 11.74 12.98 -19.36
CA PHE A 239 12.92 12.13 -19.26
C PHE A 239 14.14 12.81 -19.90
N SER A 240 15.33 12.33 -19.54
CA SER A 240 16.60 12.88 -20.04
C SER A 240 16.86 12.64 -21.52
N ASP A 241 16.14 11.68 -22.13
CA ASP A 241 16.13 11.41 -23.56
C ASP A 241 15.18 12.34 -24.35
N GLU A 242 14.63 13.37 -23.68
CA GLU A 242 13.66 14.34 -24.20
C GLU A 242 12.24 13.81 -24.40
N SER A 243 12.03 12.53 -24.19
CA SER A 243 10.68 11.97 -24.17
C SER A 243 9.87 12.48 -22.97
N SER A 244 8.57 12.51 -23.10
CA SER A 244 7.68 12.97 -22.02
C SER A 244 6.38 12.19 -21.98
N VAL A 245 5.80 12.11 -20.78
CA VAL A 245 4.51 11.49 -20.54
C VAL A 245 3.60 12.47 -19.80
N ASN A 246 2.43 12.73 -20.37
CA ASN A 246 1.40 13.53 -19.75
C ASN A 246 0.16 12.67 -19.50
N ALA A 247 0.23 11.79 -18.50
CA ALA A 247 -0.83 10.86 -18.20
C ALA A 247 -1.76 11.40 -17.11
N ARG A 248 -2.99 11.69 -17.52
CA ARG A 248 -4.12 12.06 -16.63
C ARG A 248 -5.27 11.11 -16.90
N VAL A 249 -5.91 10.66 -15.85
CA VAL A 249 -7.11 9.82 -15.93
C VAL A 249 -8.20 10.51 -15.14
N GLU A 250 -9.06 11.21 -15.83
CA GLU A 250 -10.21 11.91 -15.27
C GLU A 250 -11.34 10.94 -14.90
N GLU A 251 -12.29 11.46 -14.15
CA GLU A 251 -13.53 10.77 -13.84
C GLU A 251 -14.40 10.66 -15.10
N SER A 252 -15.01 9.49 -15.31
CA SER A 252 -15.90 9.28 -16.45
C SER A 252 -17.21 10.07 -16.26
N ASP A 253 -17.85 10.47 -17.36
CA ASP A 253 -19.15 11.14 -17.30
C ASP A 253 -20.23 10.24 -16.70
N ARG A 254 -20.05 8.91 -16.83
CA ARG A 254 -20.90 7.95 -16.15
C ARG A 254 -20.80 8.07 -14.63
N LEU A 255 -19.59 8.24 -14.08
CA LEU A 255 -19.37 8.44 -12.64
C LEU A 255 -20.04 9.73 -12.17
N LYS A 256 -19.90 10.82 -12.92
CA LYS A 256 -20.54 12.11 -12.60
C LYS A 256 -22.07 11.97 -12.59
N ARG A 257 -22.65 11.28 -13.59
CA ARG A 257 -24.11 11.01 -13.64
C ARG A 257 -24.59 10.17 -12.47
N LEU A 258 -23.87 9.09 -12.14
CA LEU A 258 -24.21 8.23 -11.01
C LEU A 258 -24.12 8.99 -9.68
N SER A 259 -23.14 9.87 -9.49
CA SER A 259 -23.01 10.71 -8.29
C SER A 259 -24.18 11.67 -8.13
N ARG A 260 -24.64 12.31 -9.23
CA ARG A 260 -25.83 13.14 -9.22
C ARG A 260 -27.10 12.34 -8.92
N LYS A 261 -27.21 11.11 -9.46
CA LYS A 261 -28.33 10.20 -9.18
C LYS A 261 -28.36 9.82 -7.70
N LEU A 262 -27.19 9.45 -7.12
CA LEU A 262 -27.08 9.06 -5.71
C LEU A 262 -27.49 10.20 -4.77
N ALA A 263 -27.12 11.45 -5.09
CA ALA A 263 -27.45 12.62 -4.28
C ALA A 263 -28.97 12.88 -4.18
N ARG A 264 -29.76 12.38 -5.12
CA ARG A 264 -31.25 12.54 -5.15
C ARG A 264 -32.00 11.35 -4.54
N GLN A 265 -31.28 10.29 -4.16
CA GLN A 265 -31.88 9.06 -3.64
C GLN A 265 -31.91 9.07 -2.11
N GLU A 266 -32.95 8.48 -1.56
CA GLU A 266 -33.12 8.30 -0.12
C GLU A 266 -32.05 7.36 0.43
N LYS A 267 -31.33 7.82 1.47
CA LYS A 267 -30.29 7.05 2.14
C LYS A 267 -30.89 5.80 2.80
N GLY A 268 -30.28 4.65 2.53
CA GLY A 268 -30.76 3.36 3.06
C GLY A 268 -31.69 2.61 2.12
N SER A 269 -32.24 3.25 1.07
CA SER A 269 -33.06 2.56 0.08
C SER A 269 -32.27 1.55 -0.75
N LYS A 270 -32.95 0.54 -1.29
CA LYS A 270 -32.36 -0.45 -2.22
C LYS A 270 -31.75 0.23 -3.45
N ALA A 271 -32.40 1.25 -3.97
CA ALA A 271 -31.93 2.04 -5.12
C ALA A 271 -30.63 2.80 -4.80
N PHE A 272 -30.53 3.39 -3.61
CA PHE A 272 -29.30 4.04 -3.11
C PHE A 272 -28.14 3.04 -3.04
N ALA A 273 -28.37 1.86 -2.44
CA ALA A 273 -27.35 0.82 -2.33
C ALA A 273 -26.86 0.33 -3.71
N GLN A 274 -27.76 0.11 -4.66
CA GLN A 274 -27.40 -0.27 -6.04
C GLN A 274 -26.59 0.83 -6.74
N THR A 275 -26.97 2.09 -6.61
CA THR A 275 -26.25 3.20 -7.23
C THR A 275 -24.87 3.37 -6.61
N LYS A 276 -24.74 3.24 -5.28
CA LYS A 276 -23.46 3.25 -4.58
C LYS A 276 -22.51 2.14 -5.11
N GLU A 277 -23.02 0.94 -5.32
CA GLU A 277 -22.24 -0.16 -5.92
C GLU A 277 -21.74 0.17 -7.33
N LEU A 278 -22.56 0.79 -8.17
CA LEU A 278 -22.16 1.20 -9.51
C LEU A 278 -21.07 2.28 -9.46
N ILE A 279 -21.17 3.24 -8.55
CA ILE A 279 -20.15 4.27 -8.31
C ILE A 279 -18.80 3.62 -7.89
N GLU A 280 -18.84 2.68 -6.95
CA GLU A 280 -17.63 1.95 -6.53
C GLU A 280 -16.95 1.22 -7.69
N LYS A 281 -17.74 0.59 -8.57
CA LYS A 281 -17.21 -0.05 -9.79
C LYS A 281 -16.55 0.95 -10.74
N GLU A 282 -17.15 2.11 -10.96
CA GLU A 282 -16.57 3.15 -11.83
C GLU A 282 -15.31 3.75 -11.22
N HIS A 283 -15.28 4.04 -9.91
CA HIS A 283 -14.05 4.45 -9.22
C HIS A 283 -12.95 3.41 -9.36
N GLN A 284 -13.28 2.11 -9.22
CA GLN A 284 -12.27 1.05 -9.40
C GLN A 284 -11.70 1.03 -10.82
N LYS A 285 -12.51 1.28 -11.85
CA LYS A 285 -12.03 1.40 -13.24
C LYS A 285 -11.03 2.56 -13.40
N VAL A 286 -11.36 3.74 -12.84
CA VAL A 286 -10.44 4.91 -12.86
C VAL A 286 -9.13 4.58 -12.14
N VAL A 287 -9.20 3.97 -10.96
CA VAL A 287 -8.01 3.53 -10.21
C VAL A 287 -7.18 2.54 -11.01
N ASN A 288 -7.82 1.58 -11.69
CA ASN A 288 -7.12 0.59 -12.50
C ASN A 288 -6.40 1.23 -13.70
N LYS A 289 -7.06 2.16 -14.41
CA LYS A 289 -6.46 2.93 -15.51
C LYS A 289 -5.23 3.73 -15.04
N ARG A 290 -5.33 4.42 -13.88
CA ARG A 290 -4.19 5.16 -13.29
C ARG A 290 -3.05 4.22 -12.90
N ASN A 291 -3.36 3.05 -12.34
CA ASN A 291 -2.36 2.06 -12.00
C ASN A 291 -1.68 1.48 -13.25
N ASP A 292 -2.44 1.19 -14.30
CA ASP A 292 -1.91 0.67 -15.56
C ASP A 292 -0.97 1.69 -16.20
N ALA A 293 -1.39 2.95 -16.32
CA ALA A 293 -0.54 4.02 -16.83
C ALA A 293 0.74 4.18 -16.01
N ALA A 294 0.64 4.16 -14.67
CA ALA A 294 1.82 4.26 -13.81
C ALA A 294 2.73 3.03 -13.92
N ASN A 295 2.17 1.83 -14.10
CA ASN A 295 2.96 0.62 -14.33
C ASN A 295 3.74 0.70 -15.65
N LYS A 296 3.08 1.14 -16.72
CA LYS A 296 3.72 1.31 -18.04
C LYS A 296 4.89 2.26 -17.98
N VAL A 297 4.71 3.43 -17.35
CA VAL A 297 5.78 4.43 -17.18
C VAL A 297 6.92 3.88 -16.32
N ALA A 298 6.61 3.27 -15.18
CA ALA A 298 7.65 2.70 -14.32
C ALA A 298 8.40 1.54 -15.00
N SER A 299 7.70 0.65 -15.72
CA SER A 299 8.33 -0.44 -16.48
C SER A 299 9.21 0.07 -17.60
N TRP A 300 8.78 1.12 -18.29
CA TRP A 300 9.58 1.75 -19.33
C TRP A 300 10.86 2.37 -18.75
N ALA A 301 10.76 3.15 -17.68
CA ALA A 301 11.93 3.72 -17.01
C ALA A 301 12.88 2.62 -16.49
N LEU A 302 12.35 1.55 -15.90
CA LEU A 302 13.12 0.40 -15.43
C LEU A 302 13.63 -0.52 -16.58
N GLY A 303 13.31 -0.25 -17.82
CA GLY A 303 13.95 -0.84 -19.00
C GLY A 303 15.40 -0.40 -19.15
N HIS A 304 15.77 0.75 -18.61
CA HIS A 304 17.14 1.26 -18.55
C HIS A 304 17.93 0.59 -17.42
N GLU A 305 19.25 0.63 -17.49
CA GLU A 305 20.10 0.03 -16.46
C GLU A 305 19.92 0.70 -15.10
N HIS A 306 19.75 2.04 -15.10
CA HIS A 306 19.52 2.80 -13.88
C HIS A 306 18.61 4.02 -14.11
N VAL A 307 17.86 4.40 -13.09
CA VAL A 307 16.94 5.54 -13.11
C VAL A 307 17.36 6.55 -12.03
N PHE A 308 17.46 7.82 -12.41
CA PHE A 308 17.69 8.92 -11.49
C PHE A 308 16.46 9.79 -11.37
N MET A 309 16.02 10.07 -10.15
CA MET A 309 14.88 10.94 -9.88
C MET A 309 15.09 11.77 -8.61
N GLN A 310 14.31 12.83 -8.43
CA GLN A 310 14.36 13.65 -7.22
C GLN A 310 13.21 13.28 -6.25
N ASP A 311 13.45 13.44 -4.93
CA ASP A 311 12.43 13.23 -3.90
C ASP A 311 11.41 14.38 -3.89
N GLU A 312 10.43 14.33 -4.78
CA GLU A 312 9.38 15.34 -4.85
C GLU A 312 8.23 15.09 -3.87
N ASN A 313 7.78 16.14 -3.18
CA ASN A 313 6.61 16.09 -2.32
C ASN A 313 5.32 16.40 -3.10
N ILE A 314 4.89 15.43 -3.90
CA ILE A 314 3.71 15.55 -4.78
C ILE A 314 2.44 15.91 -3.98
N SER A 315 2.32 15.48 -2.73
CA SER A 315 1.16 15.80 -1.88
C SER A 315 1.07 17.28 -1.53
N SER A 316 2.22 17.96 -1.38
CA SER A 316 2.26 19.41 -1.11
C SER A 316 1.83 20.25 -2.33
N TRP A 317 2.09 19.74 -3.54
CA TRP A 317 1.69 20.43 -4.77
C TRP A 317 0.16 20.56 -4.87
N ARG A 318 -0.58 19.56 -4.43
CA ARG A 318 -2.04 19.61 -4.39
C ARG A 318 -2.55 20.75 -3.50
N LYS A 319 -1.89 21.01 -2.36
CA LYS A 319 -2.24 22.12 -1.45
C LYS A 319 -1.87 23.46 -2.07
N LYS A 320 -0.66 23.60 -2.61
CA LYS A 320 -0.16 24.82 -3.23
C LYS A 320 -1.01 25.29 -4.42
N TYR A 321 -1.52 24.36 -5.21
CA TYR A 321 -2.34 24.63 -6.40
C TYR A 321 -3.84 24.41 -6.17
N SER A 322 -4.32 24.43 -4.91
CA SER A 322 -5.71 24.08 -4.55
C SER A 322 -6.79 24.89 -5.26
N LYS A 323 -6.51 26.15 -5.60
CA LYS A 323 -7.41 27.07 -6.31
C LYS A 323 -7.19 27.10 -7.84
N ALA A 324 -6.18 26.45 -8.37
CA ALA A 324 -5.80 26.52 -9.78
C ALA A 324 -6.03 25.19 -10.52
N ARG A 325 -6.02 25.24 -11.88
CA ARG A 325 -6.08 24.05 -12.75
C ARG A 325 -5.01 22.99 -12.42
N GLY A 326 -3.89 23.40 -11.78
CA GLY A 326 -2.82 22.51 -11.35
C GLY A 326 -3.22 21.49 -10.30
N SER A 327 -4.17 21.78 -9.39
CA SER A 327 -4.66 20.81 -8.40
C SER A 327 -5.34 19.60 -9.04
N ARG A 328 -6.15 19.82 -10.09
CA ARG A 328 -6.78 18.73 -10.85
C ARG A 328 -5.76 17.88 -11.58
N SER A 329 -4.71 18.50 -12.14
CA SER A 329 -3.61 17.78 -12.80
C SER A 329 -2.92 16.81 -11.85
N VAL A 330 -2.61 17.25 -10.64
CA VAL A 330 -2.01 16.39 -9.60
C VAL A 330 -2.98 15.32 -9.13
N GLN A 331 -4.27 15.67 -8.93
CA GLN A 331 -5.29 14.73 -8.46
C GLN A 331 -5.59 13.62 -9.46
N TYR A 332 -5.66 13.96 -10.75
CA TYR A 332 -5.97 13.00 -11.82
C TYR A 332 -4.70 12.39 -12.44
N GLY A 333 -3.53 12.88 -12.08
CA GLY A 333 -2.24 12.41 -12.55
C GLY A 333 -1.82 11.08 -11.93
N ILE A 334 -0.72 10.56 -12.46
CA ILE A 334 -0.13 9.28 -12.03
C ILE A 334 1.16 9.47 -11.21
N LEU A 335 1.63 10.70 -10.98
CA LEU A 335 2.95 11.00 -10.40
C LEU A 335 3.24 10.26 -9.10
N GLY A 336 2.36 10.39 -8.10
CA GLY A 336 2.54 9.69 -6.82
C GLY A 336 2.53 8.17 -6.95
N ARG A 337 1.88 7.63 -8.00
CA ARG A 337 1.85 6.19 -8.27
C ARG A 337 3.12 5.71 -8.96
N VAL A 338 3.71 6.53 -9.84
CA VAL A 338 5.02 6.26 -10.47
C VAL A 338 6.10 6.34 -9.41
N LYS A 339 6.14 7.43 -8.62
CA LYS A 339 7.09 7.57 -7.51
C LYS A 339 7.06 6.36 -6.58
N ALA A 340 5.88 5.94 -6.14
CA ALA A 340 5.72 4.78 -5.23
C ALA A 340 6.18 3.43 -5.81
N ARG A 341 6.40 3.34 -7.13
CA ARG A 341 6.94 2.13 -7.78
C ARG A 341 8.44 2.18 -7.98
N LEU A 342 8.99 3.38 -8.02
CA LEU A 342 10.40 3.60 -8.33
C LEU A 342 11.24 3.81 -7.07
N VAL A 343 10.73 4.52 -6.06
CA VAL A 343 11.51 5.05 -4.93
C VAL A 343 12.30 3.98 -4.15
N ASP A 344 11.75 2.79 -4.00
CA ASP A 344 12.39 1.70 -3.27
C ASP A 344 13.01 0.63 -4.21
N HIS A 345 13.12 0.92 -5.51
CA HIS A 345 13.65 -0.05 -6.46
C HIS A 345 15.17 0.01 -6.50
N PRO A 346 15.91 -1.14 -6.47
CA PRO A 346 17.40 -1.17 -6.43
C PRO A 346 18.09 -0.43 -7.57
N ARG A 347 17.44 -0.34 -8.73
CA ARG A 347 17.94 0.38 -9.92
C ARG A 347 17.52 1.86 -9.95
N VAL A 348 17.14 2.45 -8.79
CA VAL A 348 16.70 3.85 -8.74
C VAL A 348 17.50 4.60 -7.70
N THR A 349 18.16 5.67 -8.12
CA THR A 349 18.77 6.65 -7.20
C THR A 349 17.85 7.85 -7.05
N VAL A 350 17.54 8.17 -5.78
CA VAL A 350 16.68 9.30 -5.44
C VAL A 350 17.51 10.42 -4.84
N LEU A 351 17.66 11.51 -5.60
CA LEU A 351 18.34 12.72 -5.14
C LEU A 351 17.53 13.41 -4.03
N LYS A 352 18.23 14.06 -3.11
CA LYS A 352 17.60 14.89 -2.05
C LYS A 352 16.73 15.99 -2.68
N ARG A 353 15.63 16.34 -2.04
CA ARG A 353 14.62 17.30 -2.53
C ARG A 353 15.18 18.68 -2.90
N TYR A 354 16.23 19.11 -2.23
CA TYR A 354 16.76 20.46 -2.38
C TYR A 354 17.95 20.54 -3.34
N VAL A 355 18.27 19.48 -4.05
CA VAL A 355 19.27 19.51 -5.12
C VAL A 355 18.75 20.41 -6.24
N ALA A 356 19.54 21.40 -6.63
CA ALA A 356 19.13 22.42 -7.59
C ALA A 356 19.24 21.92 -9.05
N THR A 357 18.45 20.92 -9.40
CA THR A 357 18.47 20.29 -10.73
C THR A 357 18.10 21.23 -11.84
N THR A 358 17.18 22.15 -11.61
CA THR A 358 16.72 23.15 -12.60
C THR A 358 17.66 24.35 -12.70
N ALA A 359 18.31 24.76 -11.62
CA ALA A 359 19.11 25.99 -11.56
C ALA A 359 20.61 25.78 -11.82
N THR A 360 21.09 24.53 -11.90
CA THR A 360 22.52 24.24 -12.11
C THR A 360 22.78 23.97 -13.58
N CYS A 361 23.61 24.79 -14.20
CA CYS A 361 24.02 24.62 -15.61
C CYS A 361 24.96 23.40 -15.80
N VAL A 362 25.11 22.97 -17.03
CA VAL A 362 26.09 21.93 -17.43
C VAL A 362 27.55 22.36 -17.14
N CYS A 363 27.85 23.66 -17.19
CA CYS A 363 29.17 24.20 -16.84
C CYS A 363 29.40 24.28 -15.31
N GLY A 364 28.38 24.02 -14.49
CA GLY A 364 28.45 24.12 -13.03
C GLY A 364 27.92 25.41 -12.45
N GLU A 365 27.69 26.44 -13.27
CA GLU A 365 27.13 27.71 -12.83
C GLU A 365 25.72 27.56 -12.29
N LYS A 366 25.41 28.26 -11.19
CA LYS A 366 24.07 28.30 -10.61
C LYS A 366 23.34 29.54 -11.06
N THR A 367 22.39 29.39 -11.95
CA THR A 367 21.59 30.48 -12.48
C THR A 367 20.20 30.45 -11.86
N PRO A 368 19.78 31.52 -11.11
CA PRO A 368 18.42 31.63 -10.61
C PRO A 368 17.42 31.52 -11.79
N HIS A 369 16.43 30.66 -11.64
CA HIS A 369 15.46 30.42 -12.68
C HIS A 369 14.04 30.56 -12.13
N SER A 370 13.26 31.46 -12.78
CA SER A 370 11.83 31.62 -12.46
C SER A 370 11.02 30.44 -12.97
N LEU A 371 10.03 30.02 -12.19
CA LEU A 371 9.13 28.93 -12.57
C LEU A 371 8.27 29.23 -13.82
N ASP A 372 8.12 30.49 -14.17
CA ASP A 372 7.34 30.92 -15.33
C ASP A 372 8.09 30.69 -16.64
N LYS A 373 9.41 30.76 -16.62
CA LYS A 373 10.26 30.52 -17.80
C LYS A 373 10.35 29.03 -18.08
N ARG A 374 10.05 28.64 -19.32
CA ARG A 374 10.08 27.25 -19.79
C ARG A 374 11.42 26.84 -20.40
N THR A 375 12.24 27.81 -20.75
CA THR A 375 13.58 27.60 -21.30
C THR A 375 14.60 27.97 -20.27
N PHE A 376 15.54 27.09 -19.98
CA PHE A 376 16.74 27.37 -19.22
C PHE A 376 17.78 27.97 -20.16
N SER A 377 18.42 29.05 -19.75
CA SER A 377 19.54 29.66 -20.48
C SER A 377 20.62 30.07 -19.49
N CYS A 378 21.85 29.67 -19.73
CA CYS A 378 23.00 30.00 -18.93
C CYS A 378 23.70 31.24 -19.46
N PRO A 379 23.85 32.30 -18.66
CA PRO A 379 24.53 33.53 -19.12
C PRO A 379 26.04 33.33 -19.28
N GLN A 380 26.63 32.35 -18.60
CA GLN A 380 28.08 32.15 -18.61
C GLN A 380 28.56 31.36 -19.83
N CYS A 381 27.87 30.25 -20.22
CA CYS A 381 28.33 29.38 -21.28
C CYS A 381 27.40 29.36 -22.51
N GLY A 382 26.33 30.13 -22.51
CA GLY A 382 25.36 30.18 -23.61
C GLY A 382 24.47 28.94 -23.78
N TYR A 383 24.62 27.91 -22.93
CA TYR A 383 23.80 26.71 -23.00
C TYR A 383 22.32 27.05 -22.81
N SER A 384 21.47 26.55 -23.70
CA SER A 384 20.02 26.72 -23.66
C SER A 384 19.29 25.38 -23.92
N ALA A 385 18.25 25.10 -23.16
CA ALA A 385 17.44 23.90 -23.31
C ALA A 385 16.05 24.07 -22.69
N SER A 386 15.10 23.17 -23.03
CA SER A 386 13.85 23.06 -22.28
C SER A 386 14.16 22.82 -20.80
N ARG A 387 13.55 23.61 -19.91
CA ARG A 387 13.80 23.54 -18.46
C ARG A 387 13.60 22.15 -17.89
N ASP A 388 12.51 21.48 -18.26
CA ASP A 388 12.14 20.19 -17.70
C ASP A 388 13.10 19.09 -18.22
N VAL A 389 13.54 19.16 -19.50
CA VAL A 389 14.59 18.31 -20.07
C VAL A 389 15.95 18.56 -19.40
N HIS A 390 16.30 19.84 -19.20
CA HIS A 390 17.52 20.22 -18.50
C HIS A 390 17.56 19.64 -17.09
N ALA A 391 16.45 19.76 -16.32
CA ALA A 391 16.33 19.18 -15.00
C ALA A 391 16.49 17.65 -15.03
N ALA A 392 15.85 16.96 -15.97
CA ALA A 392 15.96 15.50 -16.12
C ALA A 392 17.40 15.06 -16.46
N LYS A 393 18.10 15.76 -17.35
CA LYS A 393 19.52 15.52 -17.67
C LYS A 393 20.42 15.76 -16.46
N ASN A 394 20.12 16.75 -15.63
CA ASN A 394 20.87 17.04 -14.41
C ASN A 394 20.68 16.03 -13.29
N MET A 395 19.59 15.23 -13.26
CA MET A 395 19.44 14.18 -12.26
C MET A 395 20.64 13.24 -12.22
N TYR A 396 21.09 12.77 -13.38
CA TYR A 396 22.27 11.92 -13.50
C TYR A 396 23.58 12.65 -13.10
N ARG A 397 23.80 13.85 -13.65
CA ARG A 397 25.06 14.61 -13.42
C ARG A 397 25.29 14.94 -11.96
N LEU A 398 24.24 15.39 -11.26
CA LEU A 398 24.34 15.81 -9.87
C LEU A 398 24.40 14.61 -8.92
N ALA A 399 23.74 13.49 -9.25
CA ALA A 399 23.84 12.26 -8.47
C ALA A 399 25.29 11.71 -8.44
N ILE A 400 25.98 11.72 -9.58
CA ILE A 400 27.38 11.30 -9.64
C ILE A 400 28.28 12.25 -8.85
N LYS A 401 28.08 13.58 -8.95
CA LYS A 401 28.87 14.56 -8.20
C LYS A 401 28.65 14.46 -6.69
N GLU A 402 27.48 14.10 -6.22
CA GLU A 402 27.20 13.88 -4.79
C GLU A 402 27.88 12.61 -4.28
N ASN A 403 27.85 11.51 -5.07
CA ASN A 403 28.48 10.24 -4.67
C ASN A 403 30.01 10.24 -4.72
N ILE A 404 30.64 11.20 -5.40
CA ILE A 404 32.11 11.38 -5.40
C ILE A 404 32.58 12.18 -4.16
N LYS A 405 31.65 12.82 -3.43
CA LYS A 405 31.95 13.64 -2.23
C LYS A 405 31.71 12.90 -0.90
N GLU A 406 31.16 11.68 -0.91
CA GLU A 406 31.12 10.77 0.23
C GLU A 406 32.27 9.75 0.13
#